data_6b7ee6f85280dde0e58cb40766a4ed57
#
_entry.id   6b7ee6f85280dde0e58cb40766a4ed57
#
_cell.length_a   1.000
_cell.length_b   1.000
_cell.length_c   1.000
_cell.angle_alpha   90.00
_cell.angle_beta   90.00
_cell.angle_gamma   90.00
#
_symmetry.space_group_name_H-M   'P 1'
#
loop_
_entity.id
_entity.type
_entity.pdbx_description
1 polymer ?
#
loop_
_entity_poly.entity_id
_entity_poly.type
_entity_poly.pdbx_seq_one_letter_code
_entity_poly.pdbx_strand_id
1 'polypeptide(L)'
;YDGEIQKIYSAVGWDPASQQYTGKTQPVEWTRIHNVPDFVYFNHAQHVVAGENAIITSFNKKNPEAKIDVVCKACHGQIDTMNVVQMANDFTMGWCIECHRTTEVDMTNGYNKEYFKNLHDKLKKQYGSGTKVTVAAIGGLECGKCHY
;
A
#
# COMPACT_ATOMS: atom_id res chain seq x y z
N TYR A 1 16.52 -9.25 20.15
CA TYR A 1 15.20 -9.66 19.60
C TYR A 1 14.54 -10.79 20.39
N ASP A 2 15.29 -11.60 21.13
CA ASP A 2 14.75 -12.77 21.82
C ASP A 2 13.59 -12.47 22.76
N GLY A 3 13.65 -11.35 23.52
CA GLY A 3 12.57 -10.94 24.42
C GLY A 3 11.24 -10.61 23.70
N GLU A 4 11.30 -10.04 22.51
CA GLU A 4 10.11 -9.72 21.72
C GLU A 4 9.54 -10.98 21.04
N ILE A 5 10.41 -11.87 20.58
CA ILE A 5 10.00 -13.18 20.04
C ILE A 5 9.31 -14.04 21.10
N GLN A 6 9.77 -13.99 22.34
CA GLN A 6 9.14 -14.70 23.46
C GLN A 6 7.69 -14.23 23.72
N LYS A 7 7.38 -12.95 23.49
CA LYS A 7 5.99 -12.46 23.57
C LYS A 7 5.09 -13.15 22.54
N ILE A 8 5.59 -13.33 21.30
CA ILE A 8 4.86 -14.06 20.26
C ILE A 8 4.68 -15.53 20.64
N TYR A 9 5.73 -16.19 21.10
CA TYR A 9 5.64 -17.58 21.56
C TYR A 9 4.62 -17.75 22.68
N SER A 10 4.62 -16.86 23.66
CA SER A 10 3.64 -16.86 24.74
C SER A 10 2.21 -16.67 24.21
N ALA A 11 2.00 -15.76 23.25
CA ALA A 11 0.69 -15.48 22.68
C ALA A 11 0.13 -16.68 21.89
N VAL A 12 0.97 -17.38 21.12
CA VAL A 12 0.56 -18.58 20.37
C VAL A 12 0.59 -19.87 21.21
N GLY A 13 0.96 -19.76 22.48
CA GLY A 13 1.02 -20.92 23.39
C GLY A 13 2.16 -21.89 23.07
N TRP A 14 3.25 -21.41 22.47
CA TRP A 14 4.45 -22.22 22.24
C TRP A 14 5.29 -22.29 23.52
N ASP A 15 5.62 -23.51 23.94
CA ASP A 15 6.56 -23.76 25.01
C ASP A 15 7.93 -24.19 24.44
N PRO A 16 8.96 -23.34 24.53
CA PRO A 16 10.27 -23.64 23.98
C PRO A 16 10.99 -24.78 24.73
N ALA A 17 10.64 -25.06 25.99
CA ALA A 17 11.27 -26.11 26.78
C ALA A 17 10.80 -27.51 26.35
N SER A 18 9.49 -27.66 26.11
CA SER A 18 8.91 -28.90 25.61
C SER A 18 8.86 -29.00 24.08
N GLN A 19 9.10 -27.90 23.39
CA GLN A 19 8.94 -27.75 21.92
C GLN A 19 7.54 -28.16 21.43
N GLN A 20 6.51 -27.79 22.18
CA GLN A 20 5.12 -28.13 21.89
C GLN A 20 4.20 -26.93 22.12
N TYR A 21 3.05 -26.93 21.42
CA TYR A 21 1.98 -25.99 21.70
C TYR A 21 1.16 -26.46 22.90
N THR A 22 0.98 -25.57 23.88
CA THR A 22 0.20 -25.84 25.10
C THR A 22 -1.32 -25.78 24.88
N GLY A 23 -1.76 -25.27 23.75
CA GLY A 23 -3.16 -24.99 23.46
C GLY A 23 -3.73 -23.76 24.18
N LYS A 24 -2.95 -23.10 25.04
CA LYS A 24 -3.33 -21.85 25.71
C LYS A 24 -2.85 -20.68 24.87
N THR A 25 -3.75 -20.04 24.14
CA THR A 25 -3.44 -18.90 23.28
C THR A 25 -4.07 -17.62 23.79
N GLN A 26 -3.48 -16.48 23.47
CA GLN A 26 -4.03 -15.15 23.70
C GLN A 26 -3.73 -14.25 22.51
N PRO A 27 -4.56 -13.23 22.23
CA PRO A 27 -4.28 -12.27 21.18
C PRO A 27 -2.93 -11.56 21.41
N VAL A 28 -2.19 -11.32 20.32
CA VAL A 28 -0.98 -10.49 20.37
C VAL A 28 -1.38 -9.04 20.46
N GLU A 29 -0.86 -8.32 21.44
CA GLU A 29 -1.03 -6.86 21.55
C GLU A 29 -0.05 -6.15 20.60
N TRP A 30 -0.53 -5.80 19.41
CA TRP A 30 0.26 -5.07 18.42
C TRP A 30 0.26 -3.57 18.67
N THR A 31 1.44 -2.95 18.64
CA THR A 31 1.53 -1.49 18.56
C THR A 31 1.22 -1.06 17.13
N ARG A 32 0.12 -0.36 16.94
CA ARG A 32 -0.31 0.15 15.63
C ARG A 32 0.48 1.43 15.29
N ILE A 33 1.46 1.31 14.40
CA ILE A 33 2.33 2.41 13.97
C ILE A 33 1.70 3.17 12.80
N HIS A 34 1.36 2.45 11.71
CA HIS A 34 0.74 3.04 10.54
C HIS A 34 -0.77 3.14 10.76
N ASN A 35 -1.26 4.36 10.92
CA ASN A 35 -2.66 4.60 11.23
C ASN A 35 -3.21 5.76 10.40
N VAL A 36 -4.35 5.54 9.77
CA VAL A 36 -5.19 6.57 9.19
C VAL A 36 -6.43 6.75 10.08
N PRO A 37 -7.12 7.91 10.06
CA PRO A 37 -8.36 8.11 10.81
C PRO A 37 -9.40 7.02 10.51
N ASP A 38 -10.24 6.69 11.48
CA ASP A 38 -11.21 5.57 11.36
C ASP A 38 -12.24 5.77 10.25
N PHE A 39 -12.47 6.99 9.83
CA PHE A 39 -13.34 7.32 8.69
C PHE A 39 -12.64 7.26 7.33
N VAL A 40 -11.40 6.78 7.27
CA VAL A 40 -10.62 6.63 6.03
C VAL A 40 -10.50 5.16 5.68
N TYR A 41 -11.01 4.80 4.52
CA TYR A 41 -10.83 3.48 3.93
C TYR A 41 -9.56 3.43 3.08
N PHE A 42 -8.67 2.51 3.38
CA PHE A 42 -7.49 2.23 2.58
C PHE A 42 -7.44 0.75 2.18
N ASN A 43 -7.40 0.49 0.88
CA ASN A 43 -7.36 -0.86 0.32
C ASN A 43 -5.95 -1.22 -0.17
N HIS A 44 -5.23 -2.03 0.60
CA HIS A 44 -3.91 -2.53 0.21
C HIS A 44 -3.91 -3.28 -1.12
N ALA A 45 -4.90 -4.13 -1.39
CA ALA A 45 -4.92 -4.93 -2.61
C ALA A 45 -4.95 -4.06 -3.88
N GLN A 46 -5.67 -2.95 -3.87
CA GLN A 46 -5.67 -2.02 -5.01
C GLN A 46 -4.32 -1.31 -5.20
N HIS A 47 -3.58 -1.07 -4.13
CA HIS A 47 -2.27 -0.42 -4.19
C HIS A 47 -1.14 -1.41 -4.49
N VAL A 48 -1.11 -2.56 -3.81
CA VAL A 48 0.03 -3.50 -3.90
C VAL A 48 -0.14 -4.56 -4.99
N VAL A 49 -1.34 -4.77 -5.51
CA VAL A 49 -1.60 -5.71 -6.62
C VAL A 49 -1.92 -4.96 -7.90
N ALA A 50 -3.00 -4.17 -7.91
CA ALA A 50 -3.43 -3.46 -9.11
C ALA A 50 -2.54 -2.25 -9.44
N GLY A 51 -1.97 -1.61 -8.43
CA GLY A 51 -1.14 -0.40 -8.55
C GLY A 51 0.37 -0.63 -8.53
N GLU A 52 0.86 -1.84 -8.33
CA GLU A 52 2.26 -2.14 -8.07
C GLU A 52 3.22 -1.44 -9.04
N ASN A 53 3.15 -1.79 -10.32
CA ASN A 53 4.04 -1.24 -11.34
C ASN A 53 3.90 0.27 -11.51
N ALA A 54 2.67 0.79 -11.42
CA ALA A 54 2.38 2.21 -11.53
C ALA A 54 3.02 3.01 -10.38
N ILE A 55 2.90 2.50 -9.15
CA ILE A 55 3.47 3.14 -7.95
C ILE A 55 4.99 3.09 -7.99
N ILE A 56 5.60 1.92 -8.26
CA ILE A 56 7.06 1.77 -8.37
C ILE A 56 7.60 2.72 -9.44
N THR A 57 6.98 2.76 -10.62
CA THR A 57 7.40 3.64 -11.71
C THR A 57 7.31 5.12 -11.32
N SER A 58 6.19 5.53 -10.72
CA SER A 58 5.97 6.91 -10.26
C SER A 58 6.95 7.31 -9.17
N PHE A 59 7.18 6.42 -8.18
CA PHE A 59 8.13 6.64 -7.10
C PHE A 59 9.56 6.79 -7.63
N ASN A 60 10.02 5.85 -8.46
CA ASN A 60 11.39 5.85 -8.99
C ASN A 60 11.67 7.06 -9.91
N LYS A 61 10.64 7.56 -10.60
CA LYS A 61 10.73 8.78 -11.39
C LYS A 61 10.94 10.03 -10.52
N LYS A 62 10.27 10.09 -9.36
CA LYS A 62 10.40 11.20 -8.41
C LYS A 62 11.68 11.10 -7.57
N ASN A 63 12.19 9.88 -7.36
CA ASN A 63 13.33 9.59 -6.48
C ASN A 63 14.42 8.80 -7.23
N PRO A 64 15.12 9.41 -8.21
CA PRO A 64 16.08 8.69 -9.06
C PRO A 64 17.25 8.10 -8.27
N GLU A 65 17.63 8.73 -7.14
CA GLU A 65 18.74 8.31 -6.28
C GLU A 65 18.33 7.27 -5.21
N ALA A 66 17.01 7.09 -4.99
CA ALA A 66 16.47 6.20 -3.96
C ALA A 66 15.41 5.28 -4.55
N LYS A 67 15.75 4.58 -5.62
CA LYS A 67 14.82 3.68 -6.31
C LYS A 67 14.42 2.49 -5.45
N ILE A 68 13.17 2.07 -5.64
CA ILE A 68 12.60 0.89 -4.99
C ILE A 68 12.28 -0.19 -6.02
N ASP A 69 12.30 -1.43 -5.58
CA ASP A 69 11.95 -2.66 -6.32
C ASP A 69 10.68 -3.32 -5.78
N VAL A 70 10.29 -2.96 -4.54
CA VAL A 70 9.11 -3.47 -3.85
C VAL A 70 8.16 -2.32 -3.53
N VAL A 71 6.91 -2.45 -3.95
CA VAL A 71 5.88 -1.39 -3.82
C VAL A 71 5.63 -0.94 -2.38
N CYS A 72 5.79 -1.84 -1.40
CA CYS A 72 5.63 -1.53 0.02
C CYS A 72 6.53 -0.36 0.46
N LYS A 73 7.73 -0.26 -0.10
CA LYS A 73 8.72 0.77 0.22
C LYS A 73 8.29 2.18 -0.20
N ALA A 74 7.40 2.29 -1.19
CA ALA A 74 6.87 3.59 -1.61
C ALA A 74 6.09 4.30 -0.50
N CYS A 75 5.43 3.52 0.36
CA CYS A 75 4.61 4.03 1.46
C CYS A 75 5.29 3.86 2.82
N HIS A 76 5.89 2.70 3.07
CA HIS A 76 6.44 2.32 4.37
C HIS A 76 7.95 2.58 4.52
N GLY A 77 8.63 3.08 3.47
CA GLY A 77 10.09 3.24 3.47
C GLY A 77 10.82 1.90 3.49
N GLN A 78 12.06 1.89 3.96
CA GLN A 78 12.90 0.69 4.02
C GLN A 78 12.55 -0.18 5.24
N ILE A 79 11.27 -0.58 5.33
CA ILE A 79 10.71 -1.27 6.49
C ILE A 79 11.39 -2.61 6.78
N ASP A 80 11.95 -3.24 5.75
CA ASP A 80 12.70 -4.50 5.84
C ASP A 80 14.04 -4.38 6.58
N THR A 81 14.56 -3.16 6.73
CA THR A 81 15.82 -2.88 7.43
C THR A 81 15.65 -2.08 8.72
N MET A 82 14.43 -1.72 9.09
CA MET A 82 14.14 -1.00 10.32
C MET A 82 14.25 -1.93 11.53
N ASN A 83 15.11 -1.60 12.50
CA ASN A 83 15.18 -2.30 13.78
C ASN A 83 13.89 -2.11 14.60
N VAL A 84 13.33 -0.91 14.57
CA VAL A 84 12.03 -0.56 15.13
C VAL A 84 11.24 0.13 14.04
N VAL A 85 10.05 -0.37 13.76
CA VAL A 85 9.18 0.16 12.70
C VAL A 85 8.76 1.59 13.03
N GLN A 86 8.96 2.49 12.07
CA GLN A 86 8.59 3.90 12.15
C GLN A 86 7.80 4.32 10.91
N MET A 87 7.02 5.39 11.03
CA MET A 87 6.36 5.97 9.87
C MET A 87 7.40 6.68 8.99
N ALA A 88 7.46 6.29 7.72
CA ALA A 88 8.31 6.92 6.71
C ALA A 88 7.61 8.08 5.99
N ASN A 89 6.28 8.11 6.02
CA ASN A 89 5.43 9.14 5.44
C ASN A 89 4.33 9.52 6.42
N ASP A 90 3.80 10.72 6.29
CA ASP A 90 2.78 11.26 7.21
C ASP A 90 1.35 10.78 6.92
N PHE A 91 1.12 10.12 5.78
CA PHE A 91 -0.18 9.59 5.34
C PHE A 91 -1.33 10.60 5.42
N THR A 92 -1.03 11.89 5.23
CA THR A 92 -2.04 12.93 5.16
C THR A 92 -2.90 12.80 3.90
N MET A 93 -4.10 13.38 3.93
CA MET A 93 -4.97 13.45 2.74
C MET A 93 -4.25 14.10 1.55
N GLY A 94 -3.46 15.16 1.79
CA GLY A 94 -2.67 15.82 0.77
C GLY A 94 -1.63 14.90 0.11
N TRP A 95 -0.97 14.08 0.88
CA TRP A 95 0.00 13.08 0.40
C TRP A 95 -0.67 12.03 -0.50
N CYS A 96 -1.83 11.52 -0.12
CA CYS A 96 -2.60 10.57 -0.94
C CYS A 96 -3.07 11.21 -2.26
N ILE A 97 -3.61 12.43 -2.19
CA ILE A 97 -4.10 13.19 -3.35
C ILE A 97 -2.97 13.48 -4.35
N GLU A 98 -1.79 13.86 -3.86
CA GLU A 98 -0.64 14.14 -4.73
C GLU A 98 -0.19 12.89 -5.50
N CYS A 99 -0.16 11.74 -4.82
CA CYS A 99 0.12 10.46 -5.47
C CYS A 99 -0.91 10.15 -6.56
N HIS A 100 -2.20 10.25 -6.26
CA HIS A 100 -3.30 9.97 -7.20
C HIS A 100 -3.33 10.93 -8.41
N ARG A 101 -2.90 12.17 -8.25
CA ARG A 101 -2.79 13.16 -9.35
C ARG A 101 -1.65 12.86 -10.31
N THR A 102 -0.57 12.28 -9.82
CA THR A 102 0.67 12.14 -10.58
C THR A 102 0.95 10.71 -11.05
N THR A 103 0.33 9.70 -10.44
CA THR A 103 0.53 8.31 -10.80
C THR A 103 -0.36 7.92 -11.99
N GLU A 104 0.27 7.45 -13.06
CA GLU A 104 -0.41 6.93 -14.24
C GLU A 104 -0.93 5.52 -13.97
N VAL A 105 -2.14 5.21 -14.42
CA VAL A 105 -2.72 3.86 -14.27
C VAL A 105 -2.00 2.88 -15.19
N ASP A 106 -1.53 1.77 -14.62
CA ASP A 106 -0.98 0.67 -15.43
C ASP A 106 -2.11 -0.12 -16.10
N MET A 107 -2.28 0.13 -17.40
CA MET A 107 -3.29 -0.53 -18.23
C MET A 107 -2.85 -1.92 -18.73
N THR A 108 -1.63 -2.33 -18.45
CA THR A 108 -1.15 -3.69 -18.77
C THR A 108 -1.54 -4.69 -17.69
N ASN A 109 -1.81 -4.20 -16.48
CA ASN A 109 -2.29 -5.01 -15.37
C ASN A 109 -3.67 -5.61 -15.72
N GLY A 110 -3.83 -6.91 -15.48
CA GLY A 110 -5.08 -7.64 -15.81
C GLY A 110 -6.33 -7.06 -15.13
N TYR A 111 -6.19 -6.60 -13.87
CA TYR A 111 -7.27 -5.95 -13.12
C TYR A 111 -7.73 -4.66 -13.80
N ASN A 112 -6.80 -3.77 -14.12
CA ASN A 112 -7.12 -2.50 -14.76
C ASN A 112 -7.63 -2.69 -16.18
N LYS A 113 -7.04 -3.62 -16.93
CA LYS A 113 -7.43 -3.94 -18.30
C LYS A 113 -8.88 -4.46 -18.37
N GLU A 114 -9.28 -5.32 -17.46
CA GLU A 114 -10.64 -5.88 -17.41
C GLU A 114 -11.65 -4.85 -16.92
N TYR A 115 -11.35 -4.20 -15.79
CA TYR A 115 -12.28 -3.33 -15.09
C TYR A 115 -12.45 -1.95 -15.74
N PHE A 116 -11.37 -1.38 -16.26
CA PHE A 116 -11.36 0.00 -16.78
C PHE A 116 -11.18 0.10 -18.30
N LYS A 117 -11.15 -1.00 -19.03
CA LYS A 117 -10.94 -0.99 -20.49
C LYS A 117 -11.83 0.03 -21.20
N ASN A 118 -13.12 -0.03 -20.95
CA ASN A 118 -14.10 0.87 -21.59
C ASN A 118 -13.91 2.33 -21.19
N LEU A 119 -13.56 2.59 -19.94
CA LEU A 119 -13.26 3.94 -19.44
C LEU A 119 -11.97 4.47 -20.06
N HIS A 120 -10.93 3.66 -20.07
CA HIS A 120 -9.64 4.01 -20.69
C HIS A 120 -9.77 4.33 -22.18
N ASP A 121 -10.53 3.53 -22.92
CA ASP A 121 -10.78 3.77 -24.35
C ASP A 121 -11.58 5.06 -24.58
N LYS A 122 -12.57 5.35 -23.73
CA LYS A 122 -13.31 6.62 -23.75
C LYS A 122 -12.40 7.82 -23.45
N LEU A 123 -11.54 7.72 -22.43
CA LEU A 123 -10.62 8.79 -22.07
C LEU A 123 -9.58 9.04 -23.17
N LYS A 124 -9.01 7.99 -23.76
CA LYS A 124 -8.12 8.13 -24.92
C LYS A 124 -8.81 8.78 -26.11
N LYS A 125 -10.06 8.43 -26.38
CA LYS A 125 -10.85 9.02 -27.46
C LYS A 125 -11.16 10.50 -27.20
N GLN A 126 -11.45 10.86 -25.95
CA GLN A 126 -11.82 12.21 -25.54
C GLN A 126 -10.62 13.16 -25.48
N TYR A 127 -9.49 12.70 -24.99
CA TYR A 127 -8.30 13.52 -24.71
C TYR A 127 -7.11 13.26 -25.62
N GLY A 128 -7.22 12.30 -26.54
CA GLY A 128 -6.18 11.91 -27.49
C GLY A 128 -5.35 10.70 -27.05
N SER A 129 -4.82 9.97 -28.02
CA SER A 129 -4.11 8.70 -27.80
C SER A 129 -2.81 8.81 -26.98
N GLY A 130 -2.22 9.99 -26.88
CA GLY A 130 -1.03 10.27 -26.07
C GLY A 130 -1.31 10.72 -24.65
N THR A 131 -2.59 10.82 -24.26
CA THR A 131 -2.97 11.28 -22.91
C THR A 131 -2.62 10.23 -21.86
N LYS A 132 -1.90 10.67 -20.85
CA LYS A 132 -1.60 9.87 -19.65
C LYS A 132 -2.82 9.85 -18.75
N VAL A 133 -3.37 8.67 -18.52
CA VAL A 133 -4.52 8.49 -17.63
C VAL A 133 -3.99 8.29 -16.21
N THR A 134 -4.17 9.30 -15.37
CA THR A 134 -3.81 9.22 -13.96
C THR A 134 -4.92 8.59 -13.13
N VAL A 135 -4.59 8.17 -11.91
CA VAL A 135 -5.57 7.67 -10.93
C VAL A 135 -6.67 8.72 -10.68
N ALA A 136 -6.32 10.00 -10.64
CA ALA A 136 -7.29 11.11 -10.55
C ALA A 136 -8.29 11.12 -11.71
N ALA A 137 -7.82 10.88 -12.94
CA ALA A 137 -8.66 10.91 -14.14
C ALA A 137 -9.71 9.79 -14.17
N ILE A 138 -9.50 8.70 -13.45
CA ILE A 138 -10.45 7.58 -13.31
C ILE A 138 -11.30 7.64 -12.04
N GLY A 139 -11.37 8.81 -11.39
CA GLY A 139 -12.20 9.02 -10.20
C GLY A 139 -11.51 8.73 -8.87
N GLY A 140 -10.18 8.54 -8.85
CA GLY A 140 -9.43 8.27 -7.63
C GLY A 140 -9.35 9.42 -6.63
N LEU A 141 -9.96 10.58 -6.93
CA LEU A 141 -10.10 11.73 -6.03
C LEU A 141 -11.54 11.96 -5.54
N GLU A 142 -12.47 11.09 -5.89
CA GLU A 142 -13.83 11.16 -5.36
C GLU A 142 -13.83 10.88 -3.86
N CYS A 143 -14.46 11.76 -3.08
CA CYS A 143 -14.44 11.68 -1.60
C CYS A 143 -14.87 10.29 -1.08
N GLY A 144 -15.93 9.71 -1.64
CA GLY A 144 -16.44 8.40 -1.27
C GLY A 144 -15.56 7.20 -1.65
N LYS A 145 -14.38 7.42 -2.28
CA LYS A 145 -13.38 6.36 -2.51
C LYS A 145 -12.49 6.14 -1.30
N CYS A 146 -12.34 7.18 -0.48
CA CYS A 146 -11.47 7.18 0.68
C CYS A 146 -12.22 7.42 2.00
N HIS A 147 -13.44 7.98 1.95
CA HIS A 147 -14.23 8.33 3.14
C HIS A 147 -15.61 7.65 3.08
N TYR A 148 -16.09 7.20 4.25
CA TYR A 148 -17.43 6.66 4.47
C TYR A 148 -18.07 7.18 5.77
#